data_9de871589e1154d3594e8a64d1c553ca
#
_entry.id   9de871589e1154d3594e8a64d1c553ca
#
_cell.length_a   1.000
_cell.length_b   1.000
_cell.length_c   1.000
_cell.angle_alpha   90.00
_cell.angle_beta   90.00
_cell.angle_gamma   90.00
#
_symmetry.space_group_name_H-M   'P 1'
#
loop_
_entity.id
_entity.type
_entity.pdbx_description
1 polymer ?
#
loop_
_entity_poly.entity_id
_entity_poly.type
_entity_poly.pdbx_seq_one_letter_code
_entity_poly.pdbx_strand_id
1 'polypeptide(L)'
;MVKFLYYLAAFGEPNISIKYDVLIHNINYIHENIKTNFDLFVNVYDKTYFENIINTSNFTYLNEIIINKQKGILSELWINNPYHKNFKKYDYIFFILDDVKIEKIDILSLINIKLNNKIDVISPRVKKSTWSYMKGGGGIRNSISITSRLEIFCLLLTYFDFIKFISMNDIQNSNIWGVDYMFPHYKLKTAICNKFTVEHVLKSNSDHAAAIEQMERYIINHGYNSRDELIREHPNDIVETIDLNN
;
A
#
# COMPACT_ATOMS: atom_id res chain seq x y z
N MET A 1 -15.82 -17.50 4.91
CA MET A 1 -16.01 -16.09 4.49
C MET A 1 -14.70 -15.37 4.72
N VAL A 2 -14.14 -14.70 3.72
CA VAL A 2 -12.86 -13.99 3.81
C VAL A 2 -13.03 -12.78 4.74
N LYS A 3 -12.16 -12.65 5.74
CA LYS A 3 -12.12 -11.50 6.63
C LYS A 3 -11.16 -10.47 6.04
N PHE A 4 -11.67 -9.32 5.70
CA PHE A 4 -10.97 -8.29 4.95
C PHE A 4 -10.87 -6.99 5.75
N LEU A 5 -9.66 -6.40 5.76
CA LEU A 5 -9.40 -5.09 6.32
C LEU A 5 -9.00 -4.11 5.22
N TYR A 6 -9.74 -3.02 5.08
CA TYR A 6 -9.25 -1.84 4.37
C TYR A 6 -8.42 -1.01 5.34
N TYR A 7 -7.11 -0.96 5.09
CA TYR A 7 -6.14 -0.21 5.89
C TYR A 7 -5.78 1.09 5.16
N LEU A 8 -6.38 2.20 5.58
CA LEU A 8 -6.01 3.53 5.10
C LEU A 8 -4.74 3.98 5.82
N ALA A 9 -3.64 4.01 5.09
CA ALA A 9 -2.29 4.10 5.63
C ALA A 9 -1.98 5.44 6.29
N ALA A 10 -2.61 6.52 5.80
CA ALA A 10 -2.55 7.86 6.36
C ALA A 10 -3.80 8.64 5.96
N PHE A 11 -4.22 9.62 6.75
CA PHE A 11 -5.30 10.54 6.41
C PHE A 11 -5.12 11.88 7.13
N GLY A 12 -5.18 12.97 6.37
CA GLY A 12 -5.04 14.33 6.92
C GLY A 12 -4.74 15.39 5.88
N GLU A 13 -4.47 16.61 6.35
CA GLU A 13 -4.08 17.74 5.50
C GLU A 13 -2.72 17.51 4.80
N PRO A 14 -2.43 18.13 3.67
CA PRO A 14 -3.34 19.00 2.90
C PRO A 14 -4.30 18.21 1.99
N ASN A 15 -5.22 18.93 1.33
CA ASN A 15 -6.15 18.37 0.32
C ASN A 15 -7.21 17.42 0.88
N ILE A 16 -7.66 17.66 2.09
CA ILE A 16 -8.59 16.80 2.84
C ILE A 16 -9.87 16.47 2.05
N SER A 17 -10.44 17.41 1.29
CA SER A 17 -11.65 17.18 0.50
C SER A 17 -11.43 16.13 -0.59
N ILE A 18 -10.32 16.22 -1.32
CA ILE A 18 -9.97 15.24 -2.37
C ILE A 18 -9.75 13.87 -1.76
N LYS A 19 -9.00 13.80 -0.65
CA LYS A 19 -8.74 12.55 0.07
C LYS A 19 -10.01 11.92 0.62
N TYR A 20 -10.94 12.75 1.09
CA TYR A 20 -12.27 12.30 1.51
C TYR A 20 -13.06 11.67 0.36
N ASP A 21 -13.12 12.33 -0.78
CA ASP A 21 -13.81 11.81 -1.97
C ASP A 21 -13.19 10.48 -2.43
N VAL A 22 -11.87 10.37 -2.38
CA VAL A 22 -11.13 9.12 -2.66
C VAL A 22 -11.49 8.02 -1.67
N LEU A 23 -11.53 8.33 -0.37
CA LEU A 23 -11.89 7.39 0.68
C LEU A 23 -13.30 6.84 0.48
N ILE A 24 -14.29 7.73 0.28
CA ILE A 24 -15.69 7.34 0.04
C ILE A 24 -15.82 6.47 -1.22
N HIS A 25 -15.17 6.88 -2.31
CA HIS A 25 -15.14 6.09 -3.52
C HIS A 25 -14.57 4.69 -3.28
N ASN A 26 -13.42 4.59 -2.59
CA ASN A 26 -12.75 3.31 -2.34
C ASN A 26 -13.58 2.39 -1.43
N ILE A 27 -14.20 2.94 -0.38
CA ILE A 27 -15.08 2.17 0.52
C ILE A 27 -16.24 1.55 -0.28
N ASN A 28 -16.96 2.34 -1.08
CA ASN A 28 -18.06 1.87 -1.90
C ASN A 28 -17.59 0.82 -2.93
N TYR A 29 -16.45 1.09 -3.58
CA TYR A 29 -15.87 0.19 -4.57
C TYR A 29 -15.50 -1.18 -3.97
N ILE A 30 -14.88 -1.19 -2.79
CA ILE A 30 -14.51 -2.42 -2.08
C ILE A 30 -15.77 -3.21 -1.73
N HIS A 31 -16.80 -2.55 -1.16
CA HIS A 31 -18.04 -3.21 -0.82
C HIS A 31 -18.72 -3.89 -2.02
N GLU A 32 -18.83 -3.18 -3.14
CA GLU A 32 -19.42 -3.69 -4.38
C GLU A 32 -18.66 -4.90 -4.94
N ASN A 33 -17.34 -4.94 -4.72
CA ASN A 33 -16.47 -6.02 -5.22
C ASN A 33 -16.50 -7.26 -4.36
N ILE A 34 -16.33 -7.12 -3.04
CA ILE A 34 -16.23 -8.28 -2.14
C ILE A 34 -17.61 -8.82 -1.73
N LYS A 35 -18.68 -8.02 -1.89
CA LYS A 35 -20.08 -8.35 -1.55
C LYS A 35 -20.29 -8.89 -0.13
N THR A 36 -19.38 -8.53 0.77
CA THR A 36 -19.44 -8.85 2.20
C THR A 36 -19.08 -7.60 2.99
N ASN A 37 -19.45 -7.58 4.25
CA ASN A 37 -18.99 -6.52 5.14
C ASN A 37 -17.50 -6.67 5.43
N PHE A 38 -16.84 -5.56 5.68
CA PHE A 38 -15.42 -5.49 6.01
C PHE A 38 -15.16 -4.43 7.09
N ASP A 39 -13.97 -4.43 7.64
CA ASP A 39 -13.54 -3.45 8.62
C ASP A 39 -12.68 -2.37 7.94
N LEU A 40 -12.81 -1.13 8.40
CA LEU A 40 -12.00 0.01 7.99
C LEU A 40 -11.07 0.40 9.13
N PHE A 41 -9.77 0.46 8.85
CA PHE A 41 -8.78 1.04 9.75
C PHE A 41 -8.21 2.31 9.14
N VAL A 42 -8.09 3.37 9.94
CA VAL A 42 -7.60 4.68 9.47
C VAL A 42 -6.53 5.22 10.40
N ASN A 43 -5.36 5.53 9.86
CA ASN A 43 -4.36 6.34 10.53
C ASN A 43 -4.63 7.83 10.27
N VAL A 44 -4.99 8.56 11.29
CA VAL A 44 -5.25 9.99 11.22
C VAL A 44 -4.12 10.76 11.91
N TYR A 45 -3.42 11.62 11.16
CA TYR A 45 -2.38 12.48 11.71
C TYR A 45 -2.86 13.89 12.03
N ASP A 46 -4.08 14.26 11.59
CA ASP A 46 -4.77 15.48 12.02
C ASP A 46 -6.08 15.15 12.74
N LYS A 47 -6.19 15.59 14.02
CA LYS A 47 -7.30 15.21 14.90
C LYS A 47 -8.63 15.91 14.59
N THR A 48 -8.62 17.00 13.85
CA THR A 48 -9.75 17.94 13.80
C THR A 48 -10.84 17.49 12.85
N TYR A 49 -10.56 16.70 11.83
CA TYR A 49 -11.46 16.49 10.70
C TYR A 49 -12.18 15.14 10.66
N PHE A 50 -11.56 14.09 11.17
CA PHE A 50 -12.05 12.74 10.89
C PHE A 50 -13.35 12.37 11.62
N GLU A 51 -13.56 12.87 12.84
CA GLU A 51 -14.79 12.57 13.62
C GLU A 51 -16.06 13.13 13.00
N ASN A 52 -15.94 14.23 12.22
CA ASN A 52 -17.05 14.84 11.50
C ASN A 52 -17.29 14.21 10.12
N ILE A 53 -16.32 13.43 9.62
CA ILE A 53 -16.26 12.98 8.23
C ILE A 53 -16.88 11.60 8.06
N ILE A 54 -16.62 10.68 8.98
CA ILE A 54 -17.18 9.32 8.91
C ILE A 54 -18.19 9.11 10.02
N ASN A 55 -19.42 9.44 9.72
CA ASN A 55 -20.54 8.96 10.51
C ASN A 55 -20.85 7.52 10.06
N THR A 56 -20.69 6.54 10.97
CA THR A 56 -20.94 5.12 10.72
C THR A 56 -22.35 4.83 10.18
N SER A 57 -23.30 5.72 10.44
CA SER A 57 -24.68 5.59 9.93
C SER A 57 -24.78 5.60 8.40
N ASN A 58 -23.75 6.11 7.70
CA ASN A 58 -23.75 6.19 6.23
C ASN A 58 -23.15 4.93 5.56
N PHE A 59 -22.53 4.02 6.33
CA PHE A 59 -21.83 2.85 5.81
C PHE A 59 -22.26 1.56 6.52
N THR A 60 -23.51 1.15 6.29
CA THR A 60 -24.13 -0.04 6.93
C THR A 60 -23.39 -1.34 6.62
N TYR A 61 -22.50 -1.35 5.64
CA TYR A 61 -21.68 -2.47 5.23
C TYR A 61 -20.29 -2.50 5.86
N LEU A 62 -19.90 -1.49 6.64
CA LEU A 62 -18.72 -1.58 7.50
C LEU A 62 -19.11 -2.23 8.84
N ASN A 63 -18.39 -3.30 9.22
CA ASN A 63 -18.60 -3.90 10.53
C ASN A 63 -18.01 -3.03 11.65
N GLU A 64 -16.80 -2.53 11.42
CA GLU A 64 -16.06 -1.74 12.39
C GLU A 64 -15.25 -0.65 11.69
N ILE A 65 -15.18 0.53 12.31
CA ILE A 65 -14.25 1.60 11.92
C ILE A 65 -13.30 1.82 13.08
N ILE A 66 -12.02 1.51 12.85
CA ILE A 66 -10.96 1.65 13.84
C ILE A 66 -10.14 2.88 13.46
N ILE A 67 -10.09 3.87 14.34
CA ILE A 67 -9.36 5.12 14.10
C ILE A 67 -8.14 5.18 15.01
N ASN A 68 -6.96 5.22 14.42
CA ASN A 68 -5.71 5.47 15.12
C ASN A 68 -5.39 6.97 15.03
N LYS A 69 -5.57 7.66 16.17
CA LYS A 69 -5.32 9.10 16.30
C LYS A 69 -3.98 9.33 17.02
N GLN A 70 -2.92 9.34 16.27
CA GLN A 70 -1.61 9.69 16.81
C GLN A 70 -1.07 10.89 16.06
N LYS A 71 -0.58 11.91 16.79
CA LYS A 71 0.26 12.92 16.19
C LYS A 71 1.60 12.28 15.88
N GLY A 72 2.02 12.36 14.64
CA GLY A 72 3.31 11.81 14.24
C GLY A 72 3.50 11.85 12.74
N ILE A 73 4.69 11.50 12.34
CA ILE A 73 5.04 11.29 10.94
C ILE A 73 4.55 9.91 10.51
N LEU A 74 4.50 9.68 9.20
CA LEU A 74 3.93 8.47 8.61
C LEU A 74 4.58 7.17 9.13
N SER A 75 5.91 7.15 9.26
CA SER A 75 6.63 5.99 9.81
C SER A 75 6.25 5.68 11.26
N GLU A 76 6.08 6.71 12.11
CA GLU A 76 5.63 6.52 13.49
C GLU A 76 4.22 5.93 13.56
N LEU A 77 3.29 6.42 12.72
CA LEU A 77 1.92 5.92 12.66
C LEU A 77 1.88 4.43 12.28
N TRP A 78 2.83 3.97 11.47
CA TRP A 78 2.89 2.57 11.06
C TRP A 78 3.61 1.71 12.09
N ILE A 79 4.77 2.14 12.60
CA ILE A 79 5.60 1.34 13.51
C ILE A 79 4.93 1.23 14.90
N ASN A 80 4.48 2.36 15.45
CA ASN A 80 3.96 2.45 16.83
C ASN A 80 2.45 2.18 16.93
N ASN A 81 1.84 1.59 15.92
CA ASN A 81 0.42 1.34 15.89
C ASN A 81 0.00 0.25 16.89
N PRO A 82 -0.77 0.58 17.94
CA PRO A 82 -1.16 -0.38 18.98
C PRO A 82 -2.13 -1.45 18.49
N TYR A 83 -2.77 -1.25 17.34
CA TYR A 83 -3.80 -2.15 16.81
C TYR A 83 -3.24 -3.30 15.97
N HIS A 84 -1.96 -3.29 15.59
CA HIS A 84 -1.39 -4.31 14.70
C HIS A 84 -1.64 -5.74 15.17
N LYS A 85 -1.56 -6.01 16.49
CA LYS A 85 -1.82 -7.34 17.06
C LYS A 85 -3.25 -7.82 16.81
N ASN A 86 -4.20 -6.89 16.73
CA ASN A 86 -5.61 -7.18 16.51
C ASN A 86 -5.91 -7.56 15.05
N PHE A 87 -4.99 -7.21 14.12
CA PHE A 87 -5.17 -7.50 12.70
C PHE A 87 -4.96 -8.97 12.33
N LYS A 88 -4.48 -9.78 13.26
CA LYS A 88 -4.39 -11.25 13.08
C LYS A 88 -5.73 -11.91 12.75
N LYS A 89 -6.85 -11.25 13.07
CA LYS A 89 -8.21 -11.75 12.76
C LYS A 89 -8.55 -11.66 11.26
N TYR A 90 -7.79 -10.90 10.45
CA TYR A 90 -8.03 -10.71 9.01
C TYR A 90 -7.19 -11.67 8.18
N ASP A 91 -7.81 -12.22 7.14
CA ASP A 91 -7.13 -13.04 6.14
C ASP A 91 -6.29 -12.16 5.20
N TYR A 92 -6.85 -10.99 4.84
CA TYR A 92 -6.20 -10.01 3.96
C TYR A 92 -6.33 -8.60 4.48
N ILE A 93 -5.25 -7.84 4.27
CA ILE A 93 -5.15 -6.40 4.54
C ILE A 93 -4.91 -5.70 3.20
N PHE A 94 -5.81 -4.80 2.84
CA PHE A 94 -5.69 -3.96 1.67
C PHE A 94 -5.21 -2.59 2.13
N PHE A 95 -3.90 -2.41 2.07
CA PHE A 95 -3.19 -1.19 2.46
C PHE A 95 -3.23 -0.20 1.31
N ILE A 96 -3.78 0.99 1.53
CA ILE A 96 -3.92 2.04 0.50
C ILE A 96 -3.58 3.40 1.12
N LEU A 97 -2.85 4.25 0.38
CA LEU A 97 -2.66 5.66 0.75
C LEU A 97 -3.93 6.48 0.50
N ASP A 98 -4.04 7.62 1.17
CA ASP A 98 -5.26 8.46 1.17
C ASP A 98 -5.54 9.20 -0.15
N ASP A 99 -4.55 9.25 -1.04
CA ASP A 99 -4.63 9.87 -2.36
C ASP A 99 -4.57 8.86 -3.52
N VAL A 100 -4.82 7.59 -3.21
CA VAL A 100 -4.87 6.51 -4.20
C VAL A 100 -6.30 6.03 -4.42
N LYS A 101 -6.83 6.31 -5.60
CA LYS A 101 -8.18 5.95 -6.02
C LYS A 101 -8.20 4.60 -6.73
N ILE A 102 -9.05 3.70 -6.29
CA ILE A 102 -9.32 2.43 -7.00
C ILE A 102 -10.08 2.74 -8.29
N GLU A 103 -9.58 2.26 -9.44
CA GLU A 103 -10.28 2.44 -10.70
C GLU A 103 -10.86 1.13 -11.24
N LYS A 104 -10.05 0.08 -11.23
CA LYS A 104 -10.46 -1.23 -11.72
C LYS A 104 -9.71 -2.32 -10.98
N ILE A 105 -10.35 -2.93 -10.00
CA ILE A 105 -9.83 -4.08 -9.27
C ILE A 105 -10.97 -5.06 -9.03
N ASP A 106 -10.78 -6.31 -9.43
CA ASP A 106 -11.53 -7.43 -8.87
C ASP A 106 -10.70 -7.98 -7.70
N ILE A 107 -11.11 -7.65 -6.48
CA ILE A 107 -10.35 -7.95 -5.26
C ILE A 107 -10.24 -9.47 -5.06
N LEU A 108 -11.29 -10.23 -5.32
CA LEU A 108 -11.26 -11.68 -5.17
C LEU A 108 -10.34 -12.33 -6.21
N SER A 109 -10.36 -11.82 -7.44
CA SER A 109 -9.42 -12.23 -8.48
C SER A 109 -7.97 -11.88 -8.12
N LEU A 110 -7.73 -10.69 -7.53
CA LEU A 110 -6.40 -10.28 -7.08
C LEU A 110 -5.88 -11.19 -5.95
N ILE A 111 -6.74 -11.59 -5.01
CA ILE A 111 -6.43 -12.57 -3.95
C ILE A 111 -6.04 -13.91 -4.59
N ASN A 112 -6.84 -14.42 -5.53
CA ASN A 112 -6.55 -15.69 -6.21
C ASN A 112 -5.23 -15.66 -6.98
N ILE A 113 -4.96 -14.56 -7.68
CA ILE A 113 -3.67 -14.35 -8.38
C ILE A 113 -2.51 -14.40 -7.38
N LYS A 114 -2.62 -13.69 -6.24
CA LYS A 114 -1.60 -13.70 -5.18
C LYS A 114 -1.33 -15.11 -4.68
N LEU A 115 -2.38 -15.89 -4.36
CA LEU A 115 -2.27 -17.25 -3.84
C LEU A 115 -1.66 -18.22 -4.84
N ASN A 116 -2.19 -18.25 -6.08
CA ASN A 116 -1.77 -19.19 -7.12
C ASN A 116 -0.31 -19.02 -7.52
N ASN A 117 0.22 -17.79 -7.43
CA ASN A 117 1.60 -17.48 -7.79
C ASN A 117 2.53 -17.35 -6.59
N LYS A 118 2.04 -17.66 -5.36
CA LYS A 118 2.83 -17.60 -4.11
C LYS A 118 3.52 -16.25 -3.94
N ILE A 119 2.76 -15.17 -4.14
CA ILE A 119 3.23 -13.79 -4.00
C ILE A 119 2.94 -13.31 -2.57
N ASP A 120 3.93 -12.71 -1.91
CA ASP A 120 3.76 -12.17 -0.56
C ASP A 120 3.09 -10.80 -0.58
N VAL A 121 3.46 -9.93 -1.54
CA VAL A 121 2.90 -8.58 -1.68
C VAL A 121 2.53 -8.34 -3.14
N ILE A 122 1.26 -8.04 -3.41
CA ILE A 122 0.80 -7.71 -4.75
C ILE A 122 0.17 -6.32 -4.80
N SER A 123 0.52 -5.55 -5.82
CA SER A 123 -0.07 -4.24 -6.11
C SER A 123 -0.78 -4.26 -7.46
N PRO A 124 -1.91 -3.58 -7.61
CA PRO A 124 -2.39 -3.22 -8.93
C PRO A 124 -1.43 -2.23 -9.60
N ARG A 125 -1.51 -2.12 -10.92
CA ARG A 125 -0.76 -1.13 -11.67
C ARG A 125 -1.23 0.29 -11.30
N VAL A 126 -0.27 1.20 -11.07
CA VAL A 126 -0.55 2.60 -10.75
C VAL A 126 -0.58 3.43 -12.03
N LYS A 127 -1.71 4.06 -12.34
CA LYS A 127 -1.80 5.07 -13.39
C LYS A 127 -1.08 6.35 -12.97
N LYS A 128 -0.52 7.04 -13.96
CA LYS A 128 0.23 8.30 -13.74
C LYS A 128 1.46 8.16 -12.82
N SER A 129 1.90 6.94 -12.50
CA SER A 129 3.19 6.76 -11.84
C SER A 129 4.31 7.35 -12.70
N THR A 130 5.26 7.99 -12.05
CA THR A 130 6.50 8.47 -12.70
C THR A 130 7.45 7.33 -13.00
N TRP A 131 7.33 6.22 -12.27
CA TRP A 131 8.20 5.06 -12.39
C TRP A 131 7.72 4.10 -13.50
N SER A 132 8.63 3.78 -14.41
CA SER A 132 8.31 2.94 -15.58
C SER A 132 7.83 1.54 -15.20
N TYR A 133 8.40 0.95 -14.17
CA TYR A 133 8.05 -0.39 -13.70
C TYR A 133 6.61 -0.47 -13.15
N MET A 134 6.12 0.58 -12.49
CA MET A 134 4.73 0.63 -12.00
C MET A 134 3.69 0.79 -13.11
N LYS A 135 4.11 1.19 -14.30
CA LYS A 135 3.23 1.28 -15.48
C LYS A 135 2.91 -0.08 -16.08
N GLY A 136 3.54 -1.13 -15.58
CA GLY A 136 3.44 -2.50 -16.09
C GLY A 136 4.45 -2.80 -17.19
N GLY A 137 5.15 -3.91 -17.06
CA GLY A 137 6.16 -4.32 -18.03
C GLY A 137 5.56 -4.64 -19.39
N GLY A 138 5.97 -3.90 -20.42
CA GLY A 138 5.93 -4.33 -21.81
C GLY A 138 4.58 -4.62 -22.47
N GLY A 139 3.46 -4.16 -21.94
CA GLY A 139 2.20 -4.14 -22.70
C GLY A 139 1.26 -5.34 -22.55
N ILE A 140 1.60 -6.38 -21.82
CA ILE A 140 0.68 -7.52 -21.58
C ILE A 140 -0.31 -7.13 -20.48
N ARG A 141 -1.52 -6.74 -20.87
CA ARG A 141 -2.54 -6.24 -19.92
C ARG A 141 -3.06 -7.30 -18.95
N ASN A 142 -3.12 -8.56 -19.35
CA ASN A 142 -3.62 -9.66 -18.52
C ASN A 142 -2.44 -10.49 -17.99
N SER A 143 -1.58 -9.86 -17.18
CA SER A 143 -0.38 -10.48 -16.65
C SER A 143 -0.06 -9.99 -15.25
N ILE A 144 0.89 -10.66 -14.60
CA ILE A 144 1.60 -10.16 -13.42
C ILE A 144 3.07 -9.98 -13.75
N SER A 145 3.66 -8.93 -13.21
CA SER A 145 5.11 -8.70 -13.28
C SER A 145 5.70 -8.94 -11.92
N ILE A 146 6.51 -10.00 -11.77
CA ILE A 146 7.33 -10.20 -10.55
C ILE A 146 8.41 -9.14 -10.57
N THR A 147 8.56 -8.41 -9.49
CA THR A 147 9.44 -7.25 -9.40
C THR A 147 10.29 -7.27 -8.14
N SER A 148 11.48 -6.68 -8.19
CA SER A 148 12.31 -6.44 -7.02
C SER A 148 11.92 -5.18 -6.25
N ARG A 149 11.15 -4.28 -6.87
CA ARG A 149 10.68 -3.05 -6.27
C ARG A 149 9.18 -2.91 -6.45
N LEU A 150 8.52 -2.37 -5.42
CA LEU A 150 7.08 -2.17 -5.44
C LEU A 150 6.72 -0.88 -4.70
N GLU A 151 6.18 0.10 -5.41
CA GLU A 151 5.64 1.32 -4.80
C GLU A 151 4.55 1.01 -3.77
N ILE A 152 4.64 1.66 -2.62
CA ILE A 152 3.75 1.41 -1.48
C ILE A 152 2.45 2.22 -1.52
N PHE A 153 1.88 2.40 -2.69
CA PHE A 153 0.62 3.13 -2.87
C PHE A 153 -0.62 2.29 -2.54
N CYS A 154 -0.61 1.02 -2.98
CA CYS A 154 -1.75 0.12 -2.85
C CYS A 154 -1.25 -1.33 -2.82
N LEU A 155 -1.32 -1.97 -1.66
CA LEU A 155 -0.77 -3.31 -1.43
C LEU A 155 -1.83 -4.26 -0.89
N LEU A 156 -1.91 -5.46 -1.44
CA LEU A 156 -2.67 -6.56 -0.87
C LEU A 156 -1.72 -7.53 -0.17
N LEU A 157 -1.92 -7.71 1.13
CA LEU A 157 -1.06 -8.48 2.03
C LEU A 157 -1.89 -9.48 2.85
N THR A 158 -1.26 -10.58 3.29
CA THR A 158 -1.75 -11.32 4.46
C THR A 158 -1.33 -10.60 5.74
N TYR A 159 -1.86 -11.01 6.88
CA TYR A 159 -1.41 -10.46 8.17
C TYR A 159 0.10 -10.60 8.39
N PHE A 160 0.67 -11.76 8.08
CA PHE A 160 2.11 -12.00 8.27
C PHE A 160 2.97 -11.16 7.34
N ASP A 161 2.57 -11.01 6.07
CA ASP A 161 3.26 -10.15 5.10
C ASP A 161 3.16 -8.68 5.54
N PHE A 162 2.01 -8.27 6.08
CA PHE A 162 1.80 -6.92 6.60
C PHE A 162 2.71 -6.61 7.78
N ILE A 163 2.81 -7.50 8.78
CA ILE A 163 3.71 -7.30 9.92
C ILE A 163 5.17 -7.20 9.46
N LYS A 164 5.56 -8.04 8.51
CA LYS A 164 6.89 -8.01 7.93
C LYS A 164 7.13 -6.70 7.15
N PHE A 165 6.15 -6.24 6.35
CA PHE A 165 6.20 -4.96 5.67
C PHE A 165 6.33 -3.78 6.67
N ILE A 166 5.54 -3.77 7.75
CA ILE A 166 5.66 -2.73 8.78
C ILE A 166 7.04 -2.75 9.43
N SER A 167 7.62 -3.92 9.69
CA SER A 167 8.95 -4.05 10.29
C SER A 167 10.11 -3.60 9.39
N MET A 168 9.85 -3.41 8.09
CA MET A 168 10.83 -2.81 7.16
C MET A 168 11.02 -1.31 7.40
N ASN A 169 10.07 -0.65 8.04
CA ASN A 169 10.11 0.80 8.20
C ASN A 169 11.04 1.22 9.36
N ASP A 170 11.64 2.39 9.22
CA ASP A 170 12.46 3.05 10.24
C ASP A 170 11.75 4.35 10.67
N ILE A 171 11.66 4.57 11.99
CA ILE A 171 11.04 5.78 12.55
C ILE A 171 11.72 7.07 12.09
N GLN A 172 13.03 7.00 11.78
CA GLN A 172 13.80 8.13 11.29
C GLN A 172 13.56 8.43 9.79
N ASN A 173 12.93 7.50 9.06
CA ASN A 173 12.57 7.67 7.66
C ASN A 173 11.13 8.20 7.55
N SER A 174 10.94 9.49 7.85
CA SER A 174 9.60 10.11 7.90
C SER A 174 8.86 10.10 6.58
N ASN A 175 9.59 10.13 5.47
CA ASN A 175 9.05 10.13 4.12
C ASN A 175 8.86 8.72 3.54
N ILE A 176 9.28 7.67 4.26
CA ILE A 176 9.20 6.26 3.85
C ILE A 176 9.85 5.93 2.48
N TRP A 177 10.64 6.86 1.92
CA TRP A 177 11.35 6.63 0.68
C TRP A 177 12.42 5.56 0.87
N GLY A 178 12.58 4.69 -0.13
CA GLY A 178 13.54 3.59 -0.08
C GLY A 178 12.98 2.29 0.47
N VAL A 179 11.83 2.30 1.15
CA VAL A 179 11.17 1.07 1.62
C VAL A 179 10.77 0.19 0.44
N ASP A 180 10.42 0.79 -0.70
CA ASP A 180 10.09 0.12 -1.96
C ASP A 180 11.26 -0.71 -2.53
N TYR A 181 12.50 -0.41 -2.18
CA TYR A 181 13.70 -1.17 -2.58
C TYR A 181 13.98 -2.37 -1.66
N MET A 182 13.42 -2.39 -0.44
CA MET A 182 13.83 -3.33 0.60
C MET A 182 13.08 -4.68 0.57
N PHE A 183 12.07 -4.84 -0.27
CA PHE A 183 11.31 -6.09 -0.35
C PHE A 183 12.20 -7.34 -0.56
N PRO A 184 13.19 -7.35 -1.47
CA PRO A 184 14.07 -8.50 -1.64
C PRO A 184 14.96 -8.76 -0.42
N HIS A 185 15.48 -7.71 0.24
CA HIS A 185 16.27 -7.82 1.47
C HIS A 185 15.50 -8.57 2.55
N TYR A 186 14.21 -8.28 2.68
CA TYR A 186 13.30 -8.97 3.62
C TYR A 186 12.71 -10.27 3.07
N LYS A 187 13.19 -10.74 1.91
CA LYS A 187 12.73 -11.99 1.26
C LYS A 187 11.20 -12.00 1.06
N LEU A 188 10.64 -10.88 0.62
CA LEU A 188 9.26 -10.78 0.20
C LEU A 188 9.18 -10.84 -1.33
N LYS A 189 8.44 -11.83 -1.85
CA LYS A 189 8.14 -11.92 -3.27
C LYS A 189 7.05 -10.90 -3.61
N THR A 190 7.39 -9.96 -4.47
CA THR A 190 6.49 -8.87 -4.86
C THR A 190 6.08 -8.95 -6.32
N ALA A 191 4.87 -8.46 -6.62
CA ALA A 191 4.38 -8.41 -8.00
C ALA A 191 3.44 -7.22 -8.25
N ILE A 192 3.41 -6.78 -9.52
CA ILE A 192 2.44 -5.84 -10.06
C ILE A 192 1.42 -6.63 -10.88
N CYS A 193 0.14 -6.52 -10.56
CA CYS A 193 -0.95 -7.05 -11.35
C CYS A 193 -1.35 -6.06 -12.46
N ASN A 194 -0.95 -6.34 -13.69
CA ASN A 194 -1.20 -5.46 -14.84
C ASN A 194 -2.67 -5.43 -15.29
N LYS A 195 -3.47 -6.40 -14.84
CA LYS A 195 -4.90 -6.50 -15.11
C LYS A 195 -5.72 -5.43 -14.40
N PHE A 196 -5.27 -4.98 -13.25
CA PHE A 196 -5.98 -4.07 -12.35
C PHE A 196 -5.27 -2.72 -12.25
N THR A 197 -6.01 -1.67 -11.94
CA THR A 197 -5.47 -0.30 -11.92
C THR A 197 -5.99 0.52 -10.74
N VAL A 198 -5.08 1.31 -10.19
CA VAL A 198 -5.37 2.43 -9.28
C VAL A 198 -4.81 3.72 -9.85
N GLU A 199 -5.30 4.85 -9.40
CA GLU A 199 -4.81 6.18 -9.79
C GLU A 199 -4.27 6.92 -8.57
N HIS A 200 -3.04 7.39 -8.64
CA HIS A 200 -2.49 8.35 -7.68
C HIS A 200 -2.95 9.75 -8.07
N VAL A 201 -3.91 10.30 -7.31
CA VAL A 201 -4.65 11.51 -7.73
C VAL A 201 -3.93 12.80 -7.39
N LEU A 202 -3.11 12.82 -6.34
CA LEU A 202 -2.34 13.99 -5.94
C LEU A 202 -0.89 13.90 -6.44
N LYS A 203 -0.29 15.06 -6.69
CA LYS A 203 1.15 15.14 -6.93
C LYS A 203 1.87 15.22 -5.57
N SER A 204 2.99 14.49 -5.45
CA SER A 204 3.85 14.63 -4.27
C SER A 204 4.35 16.08 -4.15
N ASN A 205 4.14 16.66 -2.98
CA ASN A 205 4.68 17.98 -2.60
C ASN A 205 5.84 17.83 -1.60
N SER A 206 6.44 16.63 -1.49
CA SER A 206 7.56 16.38 -0.58
C SER A 206 8.78 17.21 -0.96
N ASP A 207 9.53 17.65 0.05
CA ASP A 207 10.90 18.15 -0.13
C ASP A 207 11.78 16.98 -0.60
N HIS A 208 12.03 16.95 -1.92
CA HIS A 208 12.79 15.86 -2.55
C HIS A 208 14.20 15.73 -1.97
N ALA A 209 14.87 16.83 -1.60
CA ALA A 209 16.23 16.79 -1.08
C ALA A 209 16.27 16.10 0.30
N ALA A 210 15.38 16.50 1.21
CA ALA A 210 15.26 15.90 2.52
C ALA A 210 14.81 14.42 2.44
N ALA A 211 13.91 14.09 1.52
CA ALA A 211 13.45 12.72 1.31
C ALA A 211 14.56 11.80 0.79
N ILE A 212 15.39 12.29 -0.14
CA ILE A 212 16.57 11.55 -0.65
C ILE A 212 17.58 11.31 0.48
N GLU A 213 17.89 12.33 1.29
CA GLU A 213 18.83 12.18 2.41
C GLU A 213 18.33 11.14 3.43
N GLN A 214 17.04 11.16 3.76
CA GLN A 214 16.43 10.16 4.65
C GLN A 214 16.47 8.77 4.05
N MET A 215 16.20 8.62 2.76
CA MET A 215 16.29 7.37 2.03
C MET A 215 17.70 6.80 2.06
N GLU A 216 18.73 7.62 1.79
CA GLU A 216 20.13 7.16 1.81
C GLU A 216 20.52 6.68 3.22
N ARG A 217 20.17 7.43 4.27
CA ARG A 217 20.41 6.99 5.67
C ARG A 217 19.69 5.69 5.99
N TYR A 218 18.44 5.57 5.57
CA TYR A 218 17.64 4.37 5.74
C TYR A 218 18.31 3.15 5.10
N ILE A 219 18.80 3.27 3.86
CA ILE A 219 19.48 2.20 3.13
C ILE A 219 20.80 1.82 3.83
N ILE A 220 21.58 2.80 4.29
CA ILE A 220 22.81 2.58 5.04
C ILE A 220 22.53 1.84 6.36
N ASN A 221 21.50 2.23 7.10
CA ASN A 221 21.11 1.56 8.35
C ASN A 221 20.70 0.09 8.15
N HIS A 222 20.33 -0.29 6.93
CA HIS A 222 20.02 -1.67 6.55
C HIS A 222 21.21 -2.46 5.99
N GLY A 223 22.43 -1.91 6.08
CA GLY A 223 23.67 -2.63 5.79
C GLY A 223 24.22 -2.45 4.38
N TYR A 224 23.67 -1.54 3.59
CA TYR A 224 24.20 -1.18 2.28
C TYR A 224 25.05 0.10 2.38
N ASN A 225 26.15 0.18 1.62
CA ASN A 225 26.97 1.40 1.62
C ASN A 225 26.33 2.55 0.83
N SER A 226 25.40 2.25 -0.08
CA SER A 226 24.67 3.23 -0.88
C SER A 226 23.44 2.62 -1.55
N ARG A 227 22.55 3.48 -2.06
CA ARG A 227 21.44 3.06 -2.93
C ARG A 227 21.93 2.33 -4.19
N ASP A 228 23.06 2.76 -4.76
CA ASP A 228 23.61 2.14 -5.96
C ASP A 228 24.11 0.71 -5.70
N GLU A 229 24.58 0.41 -4.50
CA GLU A 229 24.92 -0.95 -4.09
C GLU A 229 23.66 -1.81 -3.99
N LEU A 230 22.63 -1.32 -3.30
CA LEU A 230 21.34 -2.01 -3.20
C LEU A 230 20.74 -2.31 -4.58
N ILE A 231 20.78 -1.35 -5.51
CA ILE A 231 20.29 -1.53 -6.89
C ILE A 231 21.15 -2.54 -7.66
N ARG A 232 22.47 -2.60 -7.41
CA ARG A 232 23.35 -3.62 -8.04
C ARG A 232 23.05 -5.04 -7.55
N GLU A 233 22.75 -5.20 -6.28
CA GLU A 233 22.36 -6.50 -5.71
C GLU A 233 20.96 -6.95 -6.19
N HIS A 234 20.08 -6.00 -6.49
CA HIS A 234 18.73 -6.25 -6.95
C HIS A 234 18.43 -5.45 -8.25
N PRO A 235 19.14 -5.77 -9.36
CA PRO A 235 19.21 -4.88 -10.53
C PRO A 235 17.95 -4.82 -11.38
N ASN A 236 17.04 -5.78 -11.23
CA ASN A 236 15.89 -5.91 -12.11
C ASN A 236 14.62 -5.42 -11.43
N ASP A 237 14.06 -4.33 -11.89
CA ASP A 237 12.74 -3.87 -11.47
C ASP A 237 11.64 -4.92 -11.80
N ILE A 238 11.75 -5.56 -12.98
CA ILE A 238 10.88 -6.67 -13.39
C ILE A 238 11.76 -7.90 -13.65
N VAL A 239 11.57 -8.93 -12.84
CA VAL A 239 12.32 -10.19 -12.90
C VAL A 239 11.66 -11.17 -13.88
N GLU A 240 10.34 -11.22 -13.88
CA GLU A 240 9.54 -12.16 -14.65
C GLU A 240 8.16 -11.56 -14.98
N THR A 241 7.60 -11.91 -16.12
CA THR A 241 6.20 -11.60 -16.48
C THR A 241 5.46 -12.90 -16.75
N ILE A 242 4.36 -13.12 -16.01
CA ILE A 242 3.50 -14.29 -16.11
C ILE A 242 2.19 -13.88 -16.80
N ASP A 243 1.85 -14.51 -17.92
CA ASP A 243 0.56 -14.34 -18.59
C ASP A 243 -0.55 -15.07 -17.82
N LEU A 244 -1.64 -14.37 -17.53
CA LEU A 244 -2.80 -14.92 -16.81
C LEU A 244 -3.84 -15.58 -17.74
N ASN A 245 -3.59 -15.63 -19.05
CA ASN A 245 -4.45 -16.32 -20.01
C ASN A 245 -4.09 -17.81 -20.20
N ASN A 246 -2.95 -18.22 -19.63
CA ASN A 246 -2.47 -19.62 -19.66
C ASN A 246 -2.83 -20.31 -18.29
#